data_0c0f728d98c284e3931ad12a965fc4a1
#
_entry.id   0c0f728d98c284e3931ad12a965fc4a1
#
_cell.length_a   1.000
_cell.length_b   1.000
_cell.length_c   1.000
_cell.angle_alpha   90.00
_cell.angle_beta   90.00
_cell.angle_gamma   90.00
#
_symmetry.space_group_name_H-M   'P 1'
#
loop_
_entity.id
_entity.type
_entity.pdbx_description
1 polymer ?
#
loop_
_entity_poly.entity_id
_entity_poly.type
_entity_poly.pdbx_seq_one_letter_code
_entity_poly.pdbx_strand_id
1 'polypeptide(L)'
;MRILFLEFDGVLHPASATSRVSPYGPLKTSVQRAWLFRWAWILDDMLVRHPDVGIVVHSHWKGLAAQQQLQSLLGPVGRRMVGVTPGEERWQGIAATAEINHLRNYRILDSRASAYPPRLAELITCDPEAGLREFSVLRQLQSWLRTPQ
;
A
#
# COMPACT_ATOMS: atom_id res chain seq x y z
N MET A 1 -2.83 2.09 17.65
CA MET A 1 -2.22 1.65 16.37
C MET A 1 -2.61 2.60 15.25
N ARG A 2 -1.66 3.02 14.47
CA ARG A 2 -1.91 3.77 13.24
C ARG A 2 -1.98 2.78 12.07
N ILE A 3 -2.83 3.05 11.10
CA ILE A 3 -2.99 2.18 9.92
C ILE A 3 -2.56 2.91 8.66
N LEU A 4 -1.80 2.21 7.84
CA LEU A 4 -1.45 2.63 6.50
C LEU A 4 -2.18 1.72 5.51
N PHE A 5 -3.12 2.29 4.77
CA PHE A 5 -3.78 1.57 3.68
C PHE A 5 -2.89 1.62 2.46
N LEU A 6 -2.53 0.46 1.94
CA LEU A 6 -1.48 0.32 0.95
C LEU A 6 -1.99 -0.27 -0.36
N GLU A 7 -1.79 0.46 -1.47
CA GLU A 7 -1.87 -0.05 -2.82
C GLU A 7 -0.48 -0.49 -3.27
N PHE A 8 -0.41 -1.47 -4.17
CA PHE A 8 0.86 -1.94 -4.70
C PHE A 8 1.23 -1.24 -6.00
N ASP A 9 0.34 -1.27 -7.01
CA ASP A 9 0.60 -0.68 -8.32
C ASP A 9 0.67 0.84 -8.22
N GLY A 10 1.74 1.40 -8.74
CA GLY A 10 1.97 2.84 -8.68
C GLY A 10 2.44 3.34 -7.33
N VAL A 11 2.71 2.45 -6.38
CA VAL A 11 3.23 2.78 -5.03
C VAL A 11 4.53 2.03 -4.77
N LEU A 12 4.50 0.69 -4.77
CA LEU A 12 5.67 -0.14 -4.48
C LEU A 12 6.48 -0.52 -5.72
N HIS A 13 5.93 -0.24 -6.90
CA HIS A 13 6.55 -0.41 -8.20
C HIS A 13 5.79 0.46 -9.19
N PRO A 14 6.37 0.75 -10.38
CA PRO A 14 5.65 1.52 -11.39
C PRO A 14 4.37 0.78 -11.82
N ALA A 15 3.28 1.53 -12.00
CA ALA A 15 2.02 0.94 -12.46
C ALA A 15 2.19 0.20 -13.78
N SER A 16 3.03 0.72 -14.69
CA SER A 16 3.32 0.09 -15.98
C SER A 16 3.99 -1.27 -15.85
N ALA A 17 4.72 -1.53 -14.76
CA ALA A 17 5.42 -2.79 -14.57
C ALA A 17 4.48 -3.98 -14.36
N THR A 18 3.27 -3.75 -13.86
CA THR A 18 2.29 -4.79 -13.61
C THR A 18 1.84 -5.48 -14.87
N SER A 19 1.81 -4.78 -16.01
CA SER A 19 1.45 -5.35 -17.30
C SER A 19 2.43 -6.42 -17.78
N ARG A 20 3.62 -6.48 -17.20
CA ARG A 20 4.66 -7.46 -17.54
C ARG A 20 4.50 -8.78 -16.78
N VAL A 21 3.53 -8.86 -15.88
CA VAL A 21 3.29 -10.09 -15.12
C VAL A 21 2.61 -11.10 -16.03
N SER A 22 3.24 -12.26 -16.20
CA SER A 22 2.66 -13.34 -16.98
C SER A 22 1.46 -13.95 -16.24
N PRO A 23 0.32 -14.18 -16.93
CA PRO A 23 -0.78 -14.92 -16.33
C PRO A 23 -0.48 -16.41 -16.18
N TYR A 24 0.64 -16.88 -16.73
CA TYR A 24 1.05 -18.28 -16.70
C TYR A 24 2.25 -18.46 -15.77
N GLY A 25 2.27 -19.60 -15.09
CA GLY A 25 3.36 -19.95 -14.20
C GLY A 25 3.23 -19.37 -12.79
N PRO A 26 4.22 -19.61 -11.92
CA PRO A 26 4.17 -19.14 -10.53
C PRO A 26 4.20 -17.61 -10.46
N LEU A 27 3.29 -17.07 -9.66
CA LEU A 27 3.20 -15.62 -9.45
C LEU A 27 4.52 -15.04 -8.94
N LYS A 28 5.19 -15.72 -8.00
CA LYS A 28 6.47 -15.28 -7.45
C LYS A 28 7.52 -15.07 -8.54
N THR A 29 7.60 -15.98 -9.50
CA THR A 29 8.55 -15.88 -10.61
C THR A 29 8.25 -14.66 -11.49
N SER A 30 6.98 -14.45 -11.83
CA SER A 30 6.55 -13.30 -12.62
C SER A 30 6.85 -11.98 -11.91
N VAL A 31 6.61 -11.92 -10.61
CA VAL A 31 6.89 -10.76 -9.77
C VAL A 31 8.39 -10.45 -9.80
N GLN A 32 9.24 -11.45 -9.64
CA GLN A 32 10.69 -11.26 -9.67
C GLN A 32 11.18 -10.79 -11.03
N ARG A 33 10.68 -11.37 -12.12
CA ARG A 33 11.07 -10.99 -13.49
C ARG A 33 10.68 -9.57 -13.84
N ALA A 34 9.52 -9.12 -13.40
CA ALA A 34 9.05 -7.77 -13.62
C ALA A 34 9.61 -6.76 -12.61
N TRP A 35 10.39 -7.25 -11.65
CA TRP A 35 10.96 -6.46 -10.56
C TRP A 35 9.88 -5.69 -9.79
N LEU A 36 8.75 -6.36 -9.55
CA LEU A 36 7.68 -5.78 -8.73
C LEU A 36 8.09 -5.72 -7.25
N PHE A 37 7.43 -4.86 -6.52
CA PHE A 37 7.74 -4.57 -5.11
C PHE A 37 9.16 -4.03 -4.89
N ARG A 38 9.75 -3.46 -5.95
CA ARG A 38 11.12 -2.95 -5.91
C ARG A 38 11.35 -1.85 -4.89
N TRP A 39 10.29 -1.14 -4.50
CA TRP A 39 10.35 -0.05 -3.54
C TRP A 39 9.80 -0.40 -2.15
N ALA A 40 9.42 -1.66 -1.93
CA ALA A 40 8.92 -2.08 -0.63
C ALA A 40 9.93 -1.84 0.50
N TRP A 41 11.23 -1.95 0.20
CA TRP A 41 12.30 -1.70 1.16
C TRP A 41 12.31 -0.25 1.67
N ILE A 42 11.87 0.70 0.85
CA ILE A 42 11.76 2.11 1.26
C ILE A 42 10.74 2.24 2.38
N LEU A 43 9.60 1.58 2.23
CA LEU A 43 8.56 1.60 3.24
C LEU A 43 9.02 0.91 4.52
N ASP A 44 9.67 -0.23 4.40
CA ASP A 44 10.22 -0.94 5.57
C ASP A 44 11.19 -0.06 6.34
N ASP A 45 12.08 0.62 5.63
CA ASP A 45 13.06 1.52 6.24
C ASP A 45 12.38 2.71 6.95
N MET A 46 11.37 3.30 6.33
CA MET A 46 10.64 4.42 6.92
C MET A 46 9.90 4.04 8.20
N LEU A 47 9.39 2.82 8.27
CA LEU A 47 8.55 2.36 9.38
C LEU A 47 9.35 1.74 10.53
N VAL A 48 10.67 1.58 10.39
CA VAL A 48 11.49 0.84 11.36
C VAL A 48 11.36 1.39 12.78
N ARG A 49 11.22 2.70 12.95
CA ARG A 49 11.09 3.35 14.26
C ARG A 49 9.63 3.55 14.70
N HIS A 50 8.69 3.01 13.95
CA HIS A 50 7.26 3.20 14.20
C HIS A 50 6.55 1.85 14.28
N PRO A 51 6.82 1.07 15.36
CA PRO A 51 6.25 -0.28 15.48
C PRO A 51 4.73 -0.30 15.65
N ASP A 52 4.13 0.84 15.92
CA ASP A 52 2.68 0.99 16.07
C ASP A 52 1.93 1.04 14.72
N VAL A 53 2.64 1.14 13.60
CA VAL A 53 2.01 1.23 12.27
C VAL A 53 1.75 -0.16 11.72
N GLY A 54 0.48 -0.47 11.49
CA GLY A 54 0.04 -1.67 10.77
C GLY A 54 -0.35 -1.33 9.33
N ILE A 55 -0.27 -2.32 8.46
CA ILE A 55 -0.60 -2.17 7.04
C ILE A 55 -1.87 -2.97 6.72
N VAL A 56 -2.81 -2.30 6.06
CA VAL A 56 -4.00 -2.94 5.49
C VAL A 56 -3.93 -2.74 3.97
N VAL A 57 -3.94 -3.85 3.24
CA VAL A 57 -3.83 -3.84 1.79
C VAL A 57 -5.20 -3.59 1.17
N HIS A 58 -5.30 -2.58 0.29
CA HIS A 58 -6.53 -2.27 -0.45
C HIS A 58 -6.37 -2.47 -1.96
N SER A 59 -5.28 -3.08 -2.37
CA SER A 59 -4.94 -3.34 -3.76
C SER A 59 -5.84 -4.40 -4.38
N HIS A 60 -6.06 -4.33 -5.71
CA HIS A 60 -6.71 -5.40 -6.45
C HIS A 60 -5.97 -6.73 -6.34
N TRP A 61 -4.70 -6.72 -5.94
CA TRP A 61 -3.92 -7.93 -5.69
C TRP A 61 -4.56 -8.86 -4.65
N LYS A 62 -5.39 -8.31 -3.76
CA LYS A 62 -6.11 -9.12 -2.77
C LYS A 62 -7.07 -10.13 -3.42
N GLY A 63 -7.46 -9.89 -4.67
CA GLY A 63 -8.25 -10.84 -5.48
C GLY A 63 -7.42 -11.84 -6.25
N LEU A 64 -6.08 -11.64 -6.32
CA LEU A 64 -5.17 -12.48 -7.08
C LEU A 64 -4.44 -13.50 -6.21
N ALA A 65 -4.31 -13.25 -4.92
CA ALA A 65 -3.52 -14.08 -4.02
C ALA A 65 -4.09 -14.05 -2.61
N ALA A 66 -3.86 -15.12 -1.85
CA ALA A 66 -4.24 -15.17 -0.44
C ALA A 66 -3.43 -14.16 0.37
N GLN A 67 -3.98 -13.72 1.50
CA GLN A 67 -3.34 -12.74 2.37
C GLN A 67 -1.92 -13.14 2.75
N GLN A 68 -1.71 -14.41 3.06
CA GLN A 68 -0.40 -14.94 3.44
C GLN A 68 0.62 -14.82 2.29
N GLN A 69 0.16 -15.05 1.07
CA GLN A 69 1.01 -14.90 -0.13
C GLN A 69 1.34 -13.43 -0.38
N LEU A 70 0.37 -12.52 -0.22
CA LEU A 70 0.62 -11.08 -0.35
C LEU A 70 1.66 -10.61 0.67
N GLN A 71 1.55 -11.09 1.90
CA GLN A 71 2.50 -10.79 2.96
C GLN A 71 3.92 -11.21 2.57
N SER A 72 4.07 -12.39 1.98
CA SER A 72 5.35 -12.92 1.52
C SER A 72 5.93 -12.07 0.38
N LEU A 73 5.08 -11.64 -0.56
CA LEU A 73 5.52 -10.80 -1.69
C LEU A 73 6.05 -9.44 -1.25
N LEU A 74 5.52 -8.90 -0.16
CA LEU A 74 5.97 -7.62 0.39
C LEU A 74 7.38 -7.69 0.98
N GLY A 75 7.90 -8.89 1.25
CA GLY A 75 9.18 -9.03 1.92
C GLY A 75 9.14 -8.58 3.38
N PRO A 76 10.21 -7.96 3.91
CA PRO A 76 10.27 -7.60 5.34
C PRO A 76 9.12 -6.71 5.83
N VAL A 77 8.63 -5.80 5.00
CA VAL A 77 7.51 -4.92 5.41
C VAL A 77 6.21 -5.70 5.57
N GLY A 78 6.11 -6.89 4.97
CA GLY A 78 4.94 -7.75 5.07
C GLY A 78 4.60 -8.16 6.49
N ARG A 79 5.58 -8.19 7.41
CA ARG A 79 5.32 -8.49 8.82
C ARG A 79 4.35 -7.51 9.49
N ARG A 80 4.18 -6.33 8.91
CA ARG A 80 3.26 -5.30 9.42
C ARG A 80 1.85 -5.44 8.89
N MET A 81 1.63 -6.36 7.95
CA MET A 81 0.32 -6.56 7.34
C MET A 81 -0.65 -7.18 8.35
N VAL A 82 -1.74 -6.48 8.62
CA VAL A 82 -2.77 -6.92 9.59
C VAL A 82 -4.08 -7.30 8.92
N GLY A 83 -4.24 -7.03 7.62
CA GLY A 83 -5.44 -7.44 6.91
C GLY A 83 -5.54 -6.85 5.51
N VAL A 84 -6.68 -7.09 4.89
CA VAL A 84 -7.05 -6.54 3.59
C VAL A 84 -8.43 -5.88 3.71
N THR A 85 -8.71 -4.88 2.86
CA THR A 85 -10.03 -4.23 2.84
C THR A 85 -11.08 -5.15 2.23
N PRO A 86 -12.35 -5.02 2.64
CA PRO A 86 -13.45 -5.77 2.02
C PRO A 86 -13.87 -5.16 0.68
N GLY A 87 -14.50 -5.98 -0.15
CA GLY A 87 -15.09 -5.53 -1.42
C GLY A 87 -14.06 -5.19 -2.48
N GLU A 88 -14.55 -4.67 -3.60
CA GLU A 88 -13.70 -4.37 -4.76
C GLU A 88 -13.38 -2.88 -4.90
N GLU A 89 -14.22 -2.01 -4.36
CA GLU A 89 -14.03 -0.57 -4.47
C GLU A 89 -13.08 -0.06 -3.39
N ARG A 90 -12.11 0.74 -3.80
CA ARG A 90 -11.02 1.21 -2.93
C ARG A 90 -11.53 2.01 -1.75
N TRP A 91 -12.21 3.12 -2.03
CA TRP A 91 -12.64 4.03 -0.97
C TRP A 91 -13.68 3.39 -0.05
N GLN A 92 -14.66 2.68 -0.61
CA GLN A 92 -15.69 2.03 0.20
C GLN A 92 -15.08 1.01 1.16
N GLY A 93 -14.12 0.22 0.68
CA GLY A 93 -13.43 -0.76 1.52
C GLY A 93 -12.62 -0.11 2.64
N ILE A 94 -11.92 0.97 2.34
CA ILE A 94 -11.14 1.72 3.33
C ILE A 94 -12.06 2.37 4.35
N ALA A 95 -13.11 3.05 3.89
CA ALA A 95 -14.06 3.72 4.78
C ALA A 95 -14.76 2.74 5.71
N ALA A 96 -15.16 1.58 5.19
CA ALA A 96 -15.78 0.53 6.01
C ALA A 96 -14.82 0.00 7.08
N THR A 97 -13.57 -0.24 6.71
CA THR A 97 -12.56 -0.71 7.65
C THR A 97 -12.29 0.32 8.74
N ALA A 98 -12.19 1.58 8.35
CA ALA A 98 -11.96 2.67 9.31
C ALA A 98 -13.13 2.82 10.28
N GLU A 99 -14.35 2.72 9.80
CA GLU A 99 -15.54 2.85 10.63
C GLU A 99 -15.68 1.67 11.61
N ILE A 100 -15.57 0.44 11.11
CA ILE A 100 -15.73 -0.75 11.94
C ILE A 100 -14.69 -0.82 13.05
N ASN A 101 -13.45 -0.40 12.75
CA ASN A 101 -12.35 -0.45 13.71
C ASN A 101 -12.12 0.86 14.45
N HIS A 102 -13.00 1.85 14.27
CA HIS A 102 -12.89 3.17 14.90
C HIS A 102 -11.52 3.83 14.69
N LEU A 103 -10.99 3.72 13.47
CA LEU A 103 -9.68 4.28 13.14
C LEU A 103 -9.78 5.81 13.05
N ARG A 104 -8.93 6.50 13.78
CA ARG A 104 -8.86 7.97 13.78
C ARG A 104 -7.60 8.49 13.13
N ASN A 105 -6.56 7.67 13.10
CA ASN A 105 -5.26 8.06 12.59
C ASN A 105 -4.78 7.05 11.57
N TYR A 106 -4.99 7.37 10.29
CA TYR A 106 -4.57 6.53 9.18
C TYR A 106 -4.17 7.38 7.99
N ARG A 107 -3.44 6.78 7.08
CA ARG A 107 -3.12 7.35 5.77
C ARG A 107 -3.36 6.32 4.70
N ILE A 108 -3.54 6.81 3.46
CA ILE A 108 -3.80 6.00 2.28
C ILE A 108 -2.72 6.30 1.26
N LEU A 109 -2.02 5.27 0.79
CA LEU A 109 -1.08 5.39 -0.33
C LEU A 109 -1.73 4.82 -1.57
N ASP A 110 -1.92 5.65 -2.59
CA ASP A 110 -2.48 5.25 -3.88
C ASP A 110 -2.05 6.25 -4.95
N SER A 111 -2.02 5.79 -6.20
CA SER A 111 -1.74 6.62 -7.36
C SER A 111 -3.01 7.12 -8.06
N ARG A 112 -4.19 6.63 -7.69
CA ARG A 112 -5.46 6.96 -8.33
C ARG A 112 -6.30 7.91 -7.48
N ALA A 113 -5.98 9.20 -7.51
CA ALA A 113 -6.72 10.21 -6.76
C ALA A 113 -8.22 10.22 -7.11
N SER A 114 -8.58 9.89 -8.36
CA SER A 114 -9.98 9.88 -8.82
C SER A 114 -10.83 8.79 -8.15
N ALA A 115 -10.22 7.81 -7.52
CA ALA A 115 -10.95 6.76 -6.80
C ALA A 115 -11.46 7.21 -5.43
N TYR A 116 -11.15 8.45 -5.02
CA TYR A 116 -11.41 8.96 -3.68
C TYR A 116 -12.21 10.26 -3.71
N PRO A 117 -12.90 10.60 -2.60
CA PRO A 117 -13.55 11.90 -2.48
C PRO A 117 -12.52 13.04 -2.64
N PRO A 118 -12.92 14.18 -3.22
CA PRO A 118 -12.02 15.32 -3.34
C PRO A 118 -11.59 15.83 -1.97
N ARG A 119 -10.33 16.28 -1.87
CA ARG A 119 -9.77 16.88 -0.66
C ARG A 119 -9.73 15.94 0.54
N LEU A 120 -9.56 14.65 0.30
CA LEU A 120 -9.40 13.67 1.37
C LEU A 120 -8.02 13.85 2.02
N ALA A 121 -8.01 14.33 3.27
CA ALA A 121 -6.77 14.70 3.96
C ALA A 121 -5.85 13.50 4.21
N GLU A 122 -6.41 12.30 4.35
CA GLU A 122 -5.65 11.09 4.63
C GLU A 122 -4.99 10.49 3.40
N LEU A 123 -5.36 10.96 2.20
CA LEU A 123 -4.81 10.42 0.95
C LEU A 123 -3.46 11.05 0.63
N ILE A 124 -2.46 10.21 0.45
CA ILE A 124 -1.15 10.58 -0.10
C ILE A 124 -1.09 10.02 -1.51
N THR A 125 -1.20 10.91 -2.51
CA THR A 125 -1.24 10.51 -3.91
C THR A 125 0.16 10.36 -4.46
N CYS A 126 0.45 9.19 -5.04
CA CYS A 126 1.72 8.91 -5.70
C CYS A 126 1.62 9.13 -7.20
N ASP A 127 2.70 9.61 -7.82
CA ASP A 127 2.86 9.50 -9.27
C ASP A 127 2.92 8.00 -9.62
N PRO A 128 2.13 7.50 -10.59
CA PRO A 128 2.04 6.07 -10.84
C PRO A 128 3.34 5.42 -11.32
N GLU A 129 4.28 6.19 -11.87
CA GLU A 129 5.56 5.64 -12.31
C GLU A 129 6.70 5.86 -11.31
N ALA A 130 6.57 6.83 -10.41
CA ALA A 130 7.57 7.13 -9.39
C ALA A 130 7.25 6.52 -8.02
N GLY A 131 5.96 6.40 -7.69
CA GLY A 131 5.51 5.77 -6.43
C GLY A 131 6.20 6.33 -5.20
N LEU A 132 6.68 5.44 -4.35
CA LEU A 132 7.38 5.81 -3.10
C LEU A 132 8.72 6.53 -3.31
N ARG A 133 9.25 6.55 -4.52
CA ARG A 133 10.46 7.32 -4.80
C ARG A 133 10.20 8.82 -4.88
N GLU A 134 8.94 9.23 -5.01
CA GLU A 134 8.58 10.63 -5.13
C GLU A 134 8.85 11.36 -3.82
N PHE A 135 9.62 12.44 -3.88
CA PHE A 135 10.05 13.18 -2.71
C PHE A 135 8.87 13.70 -1.89
N SER A 136 7.83 14.21 -2.56
CA SER A 136 6.66 14.74 -1.86
C SER A 136 5.90 13.66 -1.09
N VAL A 137 5.85 12.44 -1.62
CA VAL A 137 5.24 11.30 -0.95
C VAL A 137 6.00 10.95 0.33
N LEU A 138 7.32 10.87 0.22
CA LEU A 138 8.18 10.56 1.37
C LEU A 138 8.04 11.61 2.45
N ARG A 139 7.96 12.89 2.08
CA ARG A 139 7.77 13.98 3.04
C ARG A 139 6.43 13.89 3.76
N GLN A 140 5.36 13.60 3.04
CA GLN A 140 4.03 13.47 3.62
C GLN A 140 3.97 12.30 4.59
N LEU A 141 4.57 11.16 4.23
CA LEU A 141 4.67 10.00 5.12
C LEU A 141 5.48 10.33 6.37
N GLN A 142 6.65 10.95 6.21
CA GLN A 142 7.48 11.33 7.35
C GLN A 142 6.75 12.28 8.28
N SER A 143 6.02 13.25 7.74
CA SER A 143 5.24 14.19 8.53
C SER A 143 4.20 13.46 9.38
N TRP A 144 3.48 12.52 8.78
CA TRP A 144 2.50 11.71 9.49
C TRP A 144 3.15 10.85 10.58
N LEU A 145 4.27 10.22 10.27
CA LEU A 145 4.96 9.34 11.21
C LEU A 145 5.48 10.09 12.44
N ARG A 146 5.84 11.34 12.29
CA ARG A 146 6.29 12.20 13.40
C ARG A 146 5.15 12.70 14.28
N THR A 147 3.91 12.63 13.79
CA THR A 147 2.76 13.07 14.55
C THR A 147 2.48 12.08 15.68
N PRO A 148 2.38 12.51 16.95
CA PRO A 148 2.05 11.59 18.03
C PRO A 148 0.64 11.05 17.89
N GLN A 149 0.44 9.85 18.42
CA GLN A 149 -0.87 9.22 18.45
C GLN A 149 -1.84 9.95 19.35
#